data_374e87f49d2567dc7bc1cd72c23228df
#
_entry.id   374e87f49d2567dc7bc1cd72c23228df
#
_cell.length_a   1.000
_cell.length_b   1.000
_cell.length_c   1.000
_cell.angle_alpha   90.00
_cell.angle_beta   90.00
_cell.angle_gamma   90.00
#
_symmetry.space_group_name_H-M   'P 1'
#
loop_
_entity.id
_entity.type
_entity.pdbx_description
1 polymer ?
#
loop_
_entity_poly.entity_id
_entity_poly.type
_entity_poly.pdbx_seq_one_letter_code
_entity_poly.pdbx_strand_id
1 'polypeptide(L)'
;MRILLDNFSKSFGSTKVIENMQLEVGNGEMLALLGPSGCGKSTTLFAVCGIHRPTGGRILFGDRDVTDLPSQARNVGVVFQSYALYPHMTVAENIGFPLKVKGMPTADIRKEVDRIAGLVQIGNLMERRPAQLSGGQQQRVALARALIRKPDVLLLDEPLANLDAKLRLEMRSEIRRIQRETGITAILVTHDQVEAMSMCDRIAIMKEGEIVQIATPAEMYNDPKTAFVAGFLGNPPITFLRGVLDKGAFTIPESEIRMPLPDTVAVAEGTKLMLGVRPEHFTPAGDIAVPGKVTFAETQGRENLYDVLLSGGPLLRSIQPVRNDIHVGDDVFWAIDSRGVFVFDENGRRL
;
A
#
# COMPACT_ATOMS: atom_id res chain seq x y z
N MET A 1 20.02 -4.48 -6.31
CA MET A 1 19.81 -5.91 -6.72
C MET A 1 18.38 -6.07 -7.22
N ARG A 2 18.15 -6.52 -8.48
CA ARG A 2 16.79 -6.82 -9.00
C ARG A 2 16.25 -8.09 -8.34
N ILE A 3 14.94 -8.14 -8.08
CA ILE A 3 14.24 -9.34 -7.59
C ILE A 3 13.25 -9.76 -8.69
N LEU A 4 13.23 -11.05 -9.03
CA LEU A 4 12.24 -11.60 -9.94
C LEU A 4 11.62 -12.85 -9.33
N LEU A 5 10.30 -12.86 -9.20
CA LEU A 5 9.48 -14.03 -8.95
C LEU A 5 8.93 -14.47 -10.31
N ASP A 6 9.37 -15.63 -10.80
CA ASP A 6 9.03 -16.17 -12.12
C ASP A 6 8.13 -17.39 -11.95
N ASN A 7 6.87 -17.27 -12.34
CA ASN A 7 5.82 -18.27 -12.15
C ASN A 7 5.73 -18.80 -10.72
N PHE A 8 5.97 -17.89 -9.75
CA PHE A 8 6.04 -18.24 -8.33
C PHE A 8 4.71 -18.79 -7.83
N SER A 9 4.77 -19.97 -7.20
CA SER A 9 3.61 -20.62 -6.59
C SER A 9 3.91 -21.07 -5.17
N LYS A 10 2.93 -20.94 -4.26
CA LYS A 10 3.02 -21.41 -2.87
C LYS A 10 1.73 -22.01 -2.38
N SER A 11 1.81 -23.25 -1.93
CA SER A 11 0.72 -23.95 -1.25
C SER A 11 1.15 -24.41 0.14
N PHE A 12 0.19 -24.54 1.04
CA PHE A 12 0.35 -25.17 2.36
C PHE A 12 -0.63 -26.35 2.44
N GLY A 13 -0.08 -27.56 2.38
CA GLY A 13 -0.90 -28.76 2.19
C GLY A 13 -1.72 -28.66 0.90
N SER A 14 -3.05 -28.80 1.02
CA SER A 14 -3.98 -28.67 -0.10
C SER A 14 -4.39 -27.24 -0.43
N THR A 15 -4.07 -26.27 0.44
CA THR A 15 -4.47 -24.86 0.26
C THR A 15 -3.48 -24.15 -0.62
N LYS A 16 -3.92 -23.75 -1.82
CA LYS A 16 -3.17 -22.88 -2.72
C LYS A 16 -3.32 -21.43 -2.24
N VAL A 17 -2.20 -20.76 -1.99
CA VAL A 17 -2.16 -19.36 -1.54
C VAL A 17 -1.74 -18.44 -2.67
N ILE A 18 -0.82 -18.88 -3.51
CA ILE A 18 -0.30 -18.13 -4.65
C ILE A 18 -0.11 -19.11 -5.80
N GLU A 19 -0.56 -18.74 -7.01
CA GLU A 19 -0.37 -19.53 -8.22
C GLU A 19 0.22 -18.67 -9.35
N ASN A 20 1.34 -19.14 -9.93
CA ASN A 20 1.97 -18.58 -11.13
C ASN A 20 2.20 -17.06 -11.08
N MET A 21 2.52 -16.51 -9.90
CA MET A 21 2.76 -15.08 -9.74
C MET A 21 4.00 -14.64 -10.53
N GLN A 22 3.85 -13.56 -11.31
CA GLN A 22 4.95 -12.84 -11.93
C GLN A 22 5.13 -11.51 -11.22
N LEU A 23 6.32 -11.28 -10.63
CA LEU A 23 6.63 -10.03 -9.96
C LEU A 23 8.09 -9.67 -10.17
N GLU A 24 8.32 -8.45 -10.66
CA GLU A 24 9.66 -7.90 -10.78
C GLU A 24 9.78 -6.62 -9.94
N VAL A 25 10.86 -6.56 -9.14
CA VAL A 25 11.28 -5.37 -8.39
C VAL A 25 12.63 -4.91 -8.94
N GLY A 26 12.68 -3.69 -9.41
CA GLY A 26 13.87 -3.10 -10.03
C GLY A 26 15.02 -2.90 -9.04
N ASN A 27 16.22 -2.71 -9.55
CA ASN A 27 17.38 -2.42 -8.71
C ASN A 27 17.23 -1.06 -8.01
N GLY A 28 17.33 -1.03 -6.68
CA GLY A 28 17.15 0.17 -5.87
C GLY A 28 15.70 0.64 -5.73
N GLU A 29 14.75 -0.12 -6.28
CA GLU A 29 13.31 0.15 -6.16
C GLU A 29 12.77 -0.26 -4.79
N MET A 30 11.81 0.48 -4.28
CA MET A 30 10.96 0.08 -3.16
C MET A 30 9.54 -0.21 -3.67
N LEU A 31 9.14 -1.48 -3.62
CA LEU A 31 7.83 -1.94 -4.06
C LEU A 31 6.95 -2.32 -2.86
N ALA A 32 5.71 -1.83 -2.84
CA ALA A 32 4.71 -2.28 -1.86
C ALA A 32 3.93 -3.50 -2.36
N LEU A 33 3.76 -4.51 -1.51
CA LEU A 33 2.70 -5.50 -1.62
C LEU A 33 1.53 -5.04 -0.76
N LEU A 34 0.45 -4.62 -1.40
CA LEU A 34 -0.74 -4.04 -0.77
C LEU A 34 -1.96 -4.92 -1.07
N GLY A 35 -2.89 -5.05 -0.13
CA GLY A 35 -4.11 -5.83 -0.35
C GLY A 35 -4.76 -6.28 0.96
N PRO A 36 -5.95 -6.89 0.90
CA PRO A 36 -6.67 -7.36 2.09
C PRO A 36 -5.89 -8.44 2.85
N SER A 37 -6.30 -8.67 4.10
CA SER A 37 -5.72 -9.74 4.92
C SER A 37 -5.91 -11.11 4.24
N GLY A 38 -4.90 -11.96 4.31
CA GLY A 38 -4.96 -13.31 3.74
C GLY A 38 -4.69 -13.41 2.22
N CYS A 39 -4.45 -12.31 1.49
CA CYS A 39 -4.21 -12.36 0.04
C CYS A 39 -2.81 -12.86 -0.37
N GLY A 40 -1.93 -13.23 0.56
CA GLY A 40 -0.62 -13.82 0.24
C GLY A 40 0.59 -12.90 0.39
N LYS A 41 0.45 -11.65 0.85
CA LYS A 41 1.56 -10.67 0.98
C LYS A 41 2.74 -11.19 1.80
N SER A 42 2.51 -11.51 3.08
CA SER A 42 3.56 -12.03 3.97
C SER A 42 4.08 -13.40 3.49
N THR A 43 3.23 -14.23 2.88
CA THR A 43 3.67 -15.49 2.25
C THR A 43 4.69 -15.22 1.14
N THR A 44 4.44 -14.24 0.28
CA THR A 44 5.36 -13.82 -0.78
C THR A 44 6.67 -13.29 -0.18
N LEU A 45 6.58 -12.39 0.81
CA LEU A 45 7.75 -11.83 1.47
C LEU A 45 8.60 -12.92 2.14
N PHE A 46 7.98 -13.86 2.84
CA PHE A 46 8.70 -14.97 3.49
C PHE A 46 9.26 -15.99 2.50
N ALA A 47 8.67 -16.11 1.30
CA ALA A 47 9.27 -16.89 0.23
C ALA A 47 10.52 -16.19 -0.33
N VAL A 48 10.48 -14.87 -0.56
CA VAL A 48 11.66 -14.08 -0.95
C VAL A 48 12.75 -14.15 0.12
N CYS A 49 12.38 -14.09 1.40
CA CYS A 49 13.30 -14.24 2.53
C CYS A 49 13.94 -15.65 2.61
N GLY A 50 13.31 -16.69 2.04
CA GLY A 50 13.75 -18.08 2.16
C GLY A 50 13.27 -18.81 3.43
N ILE A 51 12.28 -18.25 4.14
CA ILE A 51 11.57 -18.92 5.24
C ILE A 51 10.56 -19.92 4.67
N HIS A 52 9.83 -19.51 3.62
CA HIS A 52 8.93 -20.41 2.90
C HIS A 52 9.57 -20.85 1.58
N ARG A 53 9.70 -22.16 1.40
CA ARG A 53 10.13 -22.70 0.11
C ARG A 53 8.99 -22.61 -0.89
N PRO A 54 9.22 -22.12 -2.12
CA PRO A 54 8.26 -22.20 -3.23
C PRO A 54 7.76 -23.62 -3.45
N THR A 55 6.51 -23.77 -3.89
CA THR A 55 5.98 -25.05 -4.38
C THR A 55 6.07 -25.16 -5.89
N GLY A 56 6.33 -24.05 -6.58
CA GLY A 56 6.57 -23.97 -8.02
C GLY A 56 7.19 -22.62 -8.38
N GLY A 57 7.74 -22.55 -9.59
CA GLY A 57 8.40 -21.36 -10.10
C GLY A 57 9.79 -21.11 -9.49
N ARG A 58 10.32 -19.88 -9.71
CA ARG A 58 11.67 -19.51 -9.30
C ARG A 58 11.70 -18.13 -8.66
N ILE A 59 12.72 -17.91 -7.80
CA ILE A 59 13.04 -16.59 -7.21
C ILE A 59 14.49 -16.29 -7.56
N LEU A 60 14.71 -15.14 -8.22
CA LEU A 60 16.03 -14.70 -8.64
C LEU A 60 16.40 -13.37 -8.00
N PHE A 61 17.66 -13.23 -7.56
CA PHE A 61 18.30 -11.99 -7.16
C PHE A 61 19.36 -11.62 -8.21
N GLY A 62 19.08 -10.61 -9.05
CA GLY A 62 19.80 -10.40 -10.29
C GLY A 62 19.66 -11.63 -11.19
N ASP A 63 20.79 -12.24 -11.56
CA ASP A 63 20.84 -13.48 -12.34
C ASP A 63 21.02 -14.74 -11.48
N ARG A 64 21.13 -14.56 -10.16
CA ARG A 64 21.30 -15.66 -9.21
C ARG A 64 19.98 -16.27 -8.83
N ASP A 65 19.79 -17.55 -9.10
CA ASP A 65 18.66 -18.33 -8.59
C ASP A 65 18.84 -18.61 -7.09
N VAL A 66 17.89 -18.14 -6.29
CA VAL A 66 17.88 -18.30 -4.83
C VAL A 66 16.73 -19.18 -4.35
N THR A 67 16.00 -19.81 -5.25
CA THR A 67 14.77 -20.59 -4.97
C THR A 67 14.95 -21.60 -3.84
N ASP A 68 16.00 -22.39 -3.92
CA ASP A 68 16.29 -23.46 -2.96
C ASP A 68 17.25 -23.06 -1.84
N LEU A 69 17.76 -21.82 -1.87
CA LEU A 69 18.70 -21.36 -0.85
C LEU A 69 17.98 -21.05 0.47
N PRO A 70 18.54 -21.46 1.61
CA PRO A 70 18.02 -21.06 2.91
C PRO A 70 18.24 -19.57 3.17
N SER A 71 17.45 -18.96 4.07
CA SER A 71 17.48 -17.53 4.37
C SER A 71 18.88 -17.00 4.69
N GLN A 72 19.70 -17.79 5.41
CA GLN A 72 21.07 -17.41 5.78
C GLN A 72 21.98 -17.19 4.58
N ALA A 73 21.72 -17.86 3.45
CA ALA A 73 22.51 -17.81 2.23
C ALA A 73 22.00 -16.76 1.22
N ARG A 74 20.81 -16.16 1.45
CA ARG A 74 20.22 -15.18 0.51
C ARG A 74 20.70 -13.75 0.70
N ASN A 75 21.39 -13.45 1.80
CA ASN A 75 21.86 -12.10 2.18
C ASN A 75 20.73 -11.05 2.22
N VAL A 76 19.62 -11.37 2.84
CA VAL A 76 18.48 -10.47 3.02
C VAL A 76 18.48 -9.83 4.41
N GLY A 77 18.01 -8.58 4.52
CA GLY A 77 17.66 -7.92 5.76
C GLY A 77 16.15 -7.96 5.94
N VAL A 78 15.67 -8.34 7.12
CA VAL A 78 14.24 -8.43 7.42
C VAL A 78 13.90 -7.60 8.65
N VAL A 79 12.87 -6.77 8.54
CA VAL A 79 12.21 -6.10 9.66
C VAL A 79 10.83 -6.71 9.80
N PHE A 80 10.57 -7.36 10.93
CA PHE A 80 9.29 -8.00 11.25
C PHE A 80 8.36 -7.02 11.94
N GLN A 81 7.07 -7.25 11.87
CA GLN A 81 6.01 -6.47 12.52
C GLN A 81 6.24 -6.31 14.04
N SER A 82 6.72 -7.36 14.71
CA SER A 82 7.05 -7.33 16.16
C SER A 82 8.44 -6.79 16.45
N TYR A 83 9.18 -6.28 15.43
CA TYR A 83 10.59 -5.87 15.51
C TYR A 83 11.55 -7.03 15.84
N ALA A 84 11.10 -8.06 16.52
CA ALA A 84 11.84 -9.29 16.91
C ALA A 84 13.20 -9.00 17.58
N LEU A 85 13.29 -7.95 18.41
CA LEU A 85 14.51 -7.62 19.15
C LEU A 85 14.77 -8.64 20.26
N TYR A 86 16.04 -8.92 20.52
CA TYR A 86 16.48 -9.77 21.64
C TYR A 86 16.32 -8.99 22.95
N PRO A 87 15.37 -9.34 23.84
CA PRO A 87 15.00 -8.49 24.98
C PRO A 87 16.10 -8.40 26.05
N HIS A 88 16.97 -9.40 26.14
CA HIS A 88 18.08 -9.49 27.09
C HIS A 88 19.36 -8.77 26.62
N MET A 89 19.44 -8.39 25.35
CA MET A 89 20.57 -7.70 24.74
C MET A 89 20.35 -6.19 24.75
N THR A 90 21.45 -5.42 24.83
CA THR A 90 21.45 -3.98 24.60
C THR A 90 21.17 -3.64 23.13
N VAL A 91 20.96 -2.37 22.81
CA VAL A 91 20.83 -1.86 21.43
C VAL A 91 22.08 -2.22 20.62
N ALA A 92 23.27 -1.92 21.15
CA ALA A 92 24.54 -2.24 20.49
C ALA A 92 24.68 -3.74 20.20
N GLU A 93 24.33 -4.58 21.17
CA GLU A 93 24.38 -6.05 21.03
C GLU A 93 23.34 -6.55 20.00
N ASN A 94 22.11 -6.03 20.01
CA ASN A 94 21.09 -6.36 19.03
C ASN A 94 21.55 -6.06 17.59
N ILE A 95 22.12 -4.85 17.39
CA ILE A 95 22.59 -4.42 16.07
C ILE A 95 23.81 -5.25 15.66
N GLY A 96 24.79 -5.48 16.56
CA GLY A 96 26.03 -6.20 16.26
C GLY A 96 25.87 -7.71 16.14
N PHE A 97 24.76 -8.29 16.65
CA PHE A 97 24.56 -9.75 16.70
C PHE A 97 24.74 -10.48 15.35
N PRO A 98 24.20 -9.96 14.22
CA PRO A 98 24.38 -10.64 12.93
C PRO A 98 25.84 -10.73 12.47
N LEU A 99 26.68 -9.76 12.84
CA LEU A 99 28.12 -9.76 12.54
C LEU A 99 28.90 -10.71 13.48
N LYS A 100 28.47 -10.77 14.74
CA LYS A 100 29.02 -11.71 15.73
C LYS A 100 28.81 -13.15 15.29
N VAL A 101 27.61 -13.49 14.78
CA VAL A 101 27.31 -14.82 14.23
C VAL A 101 28.17 -15.15 13.00
N LYS A 102 28.57 -14.14 12.22
CA LYS A 102 29.53 -14.31 11.10
C LYS A 102 31.00 -14.46 11.55
N GLY A 103 31.29 -14.37 12.85
CA GLY A 103 32.65 -14.49 13.38
C GLY A 103 33.50 -13.23 13.18
N MET A 104 32.88 -12.06 12.95
CA MET A 104 33.63 -10.81 12.80
C MET A 104 34.33 -10.39 14.12
N PRO A 105 35.55 -9.86 14.08
CA PRO A 105 36.24 -9.36 15.26
C PRO A 105 35.48 -8.26 16.00
N THR A 106 35.46 -8.24 17.33
CA THR A 106 34.69 -7.31 18.16
C THR A 106 34.95 -5.83 17.82
N ALA A 107 36.22 -5.47 17.54
CA ALA A 107 36.61 -4.11 17.17
C ALA A 107 35.94 -3.64 15.87
N ASP A 108 35.82 -4.53 14.87
CA ASP A 108 35.18 -4.24 13.59
C ASP A 108 33.66 -4.19 13.73
N ILE A 109 33.09 -5.06 14.58
CA ILE A 109 31.65 -5.01 14.92
C ILE A 109 31.32 -3.64 15.50
N ARG A 110 32.12 -3.13 16.45
CA ARG A 110 31.85 -1.84 17.07
C ARG A 110 31.86 -0.69 16.06
N LYS A 111 32.81 -0.65 15.13
CA LYS A 111 32.86 0.35 14.05
C LYS A 111 31.61 0.33 13.17
N GLU A 112 31.17 -0.87 12.76
CA GLU A 112 29.97 -1.00 11.92
C GLU A 112 28.71 -0.67 12.72
N VAL A 113 28.62 -1.01 14.02
CA VAL A 113 27.50 -0.62 14.89
C VAL A 113 27.44 0.91 15.01
N ASP A 114 28.56 1.60 15.27
CA ASP A 114 28.58 3.05 15.36
C ASP A 114 28.16 3.71 14.04
N ARG A 115 28.64 3.19 12.91
CA ARG A 115 28.27 3.67 11.58
C ARG A 115 26.75 3.53 11.31
N ILE A 116 26.19 2.36 11.58
CA ILE A 116 24.77 2.12 11.30
C ILE A 116 23.86 2.86 12.31
N ALA A 117 24.29 2.99 13.55
CA ALA A 117 23.60 3.77 14.58
C ALA A 117 23.51 5.26 14.20
N GLY A 118 24.55 5.79 13.58
CA GLY A 118 24.54 7.13 12.98
C GLY A 118 23.52 7.25 11.84
N LEU A 119 23.46 6.28 10.94
CA LEU A 119 22.51 6.27 9.81
C LEU A 119 21.05 6.32 10.29
N VAL A 120 20.71 5.55 11.33
CA VAL A 120 19.34 5.50 11.88
C VAL A 120 19.13 6.42 13.09
N GLN A 121 20.11 7.27 13.42
CA GLN A 121 20.02 8.31 14.47
C GLN A 121 19.70 7.81 15.88
N ILE A 122 20.36 6.73 16.34
CA ILE A 122 20.16 6.14 17.67
C ILE A 122 21.45 6.02 18.49
N GLY A 123 22.52 6.74 18.13
CA GLY A 123 23.82 6.63 18.78
C GLY A 123 23.82 6.84 20.29
N ASN A 124 22.86 7.60 20.82
CA ASN A 124 22.70 7.85 22.26
C ASN A 124 21.93 6.74 23.02
N LEU A 125 21.54 5.65 22.35
CA LEU A 125 20.70 4.58 22.93
C LEU A 125 21.44 3.25 23.09
N MET A 126 22.73 3.18 22.75
CA MET A 126 23.48 1.93 22.57
C MET A 126 23.46 1.00 23.78
N GLU A 127 23.49 1.55 25.01
CA GLU A 127 23.51 0.78 26.25
C GLU A 127 22.10 0.41 26.77
N ARG A 128 21.04 0.92 26.13
CA ARG A 128 19.68 0.60 26.54
C ARG A 128 19.26 -0.79 26.06
N ARG A 129 18.27 -1.37 26.74
CA ARG A 129 17.59 -2.60 26.33
C ARG A 129 16.26 -2.29 25.65
N PRO A 130 15.69 -3.20 24.84
CA PRO A 130 14.42 -2.98 24.12
C PRO A 130 13.29 -2.46 25.02
N ALA A 131 13.12 -2.96 26.24
CA ALA A 131 12.09 -2.52 27.17
C ALA A 131 12.19 -1.05 27.60
N GLN A 132 13.33 -0.40 27.38
CA GLN A 132 13.60 1.00 27.73
C GLN A 132 13.44 1.95 26.52
N LEU A 133 12.95 1.43 25.40
CA LEU A 133 12.83 2.16 24.13
C LEU A 133 11.36 2.39 23.78
N SER A 134 11.07 3.55 23.15
CA SER A 134 9.78 3.74 22.47
C SER A 134 9.65 2.83 21.25
N GLY A 135 8.42 2.63 20.74
CA GLY A 135 8.16 1.82 19.56
C GLY A 135 8.99 2.25 18.34
N GLY A 136 9.09 3.55 18.05
CA GLY A 136 9.93 4.06 16.96
C GLY A 136 11.42 3.84 17.18
N GLN A 137 11.90 3.91 18.42
CA GLN A 137 13.29 3.59 18.74
C GLN A 137 13.55 2.09 18.53
N GLN A 138 12.64 1.22 18.95
CA GLN A 138 12.74 -0.23 18.70
C GLN A 138 12.77 -0.53 17.20
N GLN A 139 11.95 0.15 16.42
CA GLN A 139 11.93 0.02 14.97
C GLN A 139 13.24 0.43 14.32
N ARG A 140 13.83 1.58 14.73
CA ARG A 140 15.16 2.02 14.26
C ARG A 140 16.23 0.98 14.58
N VAL A 141 16.19 0.37 15.76
CA VAL A 141 17.11 -0.73 16.14
C VAL A 141 16.91 -1.95 15.24
N ALA A 142 15.65 -2.35 14.95
CA ALA A 142 15.36 -3.46 14.06
C ALA A 142 15.86 -3.18 12.63
N LEU A 143 15.66 -1.96 12.13
CA LEU A 143 16.15 -1.52 10.83
C LEU A 143 17.69 -1.52 10.78
N ALA A 144 18.38 -0.98 11.81
CA ALA A 144 19.83 -1.03 11.93
C ALA A 144 20.36 -2.46 11.90
N ARG A 145 19.72 -3.37 12.66
CA ARG A 145 20.08 -4.80 12.70
C ARG A 145 19.89 -5.48 11.34
N ALA A 146 18.85 -5.11 10.58
CA ALA A 146 18.63 -5.63 9.25
C ALA A 146 19.69 -5.13 8.25
N LEU A 147 20.13 -3.89 8.36
CA LEU A 147 21.05 -3.22 7.42
C LEU A 147 22.53 -3.46 7.71
N ILE A 148 22.91 -3.83 8.95
CA ILE A 148 24.34 -3.91 9.34
C ILE A 148 25.14 -4.91 8.51
N ARG A 149 24.47 -5.95 7.99
CA ARG A 149 25.08 -6.97 7.13
C ARG A 149 25.30 -6.50 5.68
N LYS A 150 24.90 -5.27 5.33
CA LYS A 150 24.85 -4.76 3.96
C LYS A 150 24.10 -5.74 3.05
N PRO A 151 22.80 -5.98 3.32
CA PRO A 151 22.05 -6.96 2.57
C PRO A 151 21.81 -6.50 1.12
N ASP A 152 21.57 -7.48 0.23
CA ASP A 152 21.22 -7.22 -1.17
C ASP A 152 19.79 -6.70 -1.31
N VAL A 153 18.91 -7.11 -0.38
CA VAL A 153 17.48 -6.84 -0.37
C VAL A 153 17.01 -6.55 1.05
N LEU A 154 16.14 -5.55 1.22
CA LEU A 154 15.46 -5.22 2.47
C LEU A 154 13.99 -5.63 2.40
N LEU A 155 13.53 -6.42 3.35
CA LEU A 155 12.17 -6.89 3.45
C LEU A 155 11.52 -6.30 4.71
N LEU A 156 10.37 -5.64 4.56
CA LEU A 156 9.65 -4.94 5.61
C LEU A 156 8.25 -5.55 5.74
N ASP A 157 7.99 -6.27 6.82
CA ASP A 157 6.70 -6.91 7.09
C ASP A 157 5.91 -6.07 8.08
N GLU A 158 4.96 -5.28 7.60
CA GLU A 158 4.13 -4.34 8.38
C GLU A 158 4.92 -3.52 9.41
N PRO A 159 5.99 -2.83 9.00
CA PRO A 159 6.97 -2.27 9.94
C PRO A 159 6.41 -1.17 10.83
N LEU A 160 5.27 -0.55 10.47
CA LEU A 160 4.70 0.61 11.16
C LEU A 160 3.41 0.29 11.93
N ALA A 161 2.94 -0.97 11.90
CA ALA A 161 1.65 -1.36 12.45
C ALA A 161 1.49 -1.05 13.95
N ASN A 162 2.59 -1.14 14.73
CA ASN A 162 2.56 -0.98 16.19
C ASN A 162 2.88 0.44 16.67
N LEU A 163 2.83 1.45 15.78
CA LEU A 163 3.16 2.83 16.09
C LEU A 163 1.90 3.71 16.11
N ASP A 164 1.91 4.75 16.97
CA ASP A 164 0.90 5.81 16.92
C ASP A 164 1.00 6.65 15.63
N ALA A 165 -0.04 7.42 15.33
CA ALA A 165 -0.16 8.15 14.06
C ALA A 165 0.99 9.15 13.82
N LYS A 166 1.46 9.87 14.86
CA LYS A 166 2.56 10.84 14.74
C LYS A 166 3.87 10.13 14.44
N LEU A 167 4.18 9.12 15.22
CA LEU A 167 5.42 8.35 15.07
C LEU A 167 5.45 7.58 13.75
N ARG A 168 4.28 7.08 13.28
CA ARG A 168 4.14 6.44 11.97
C ARG A 168 4.53 7.40 10.83
N LEU A 169 4.09 8.66 10.89
CA LEU A 169 4.45 9.68 9.90
C LEU A 169 5.96 9.93 9.86
N GLU A 170 6.59 10.09 11.03
CA GLU A 170 8.04 10.30 11.15
C GLU A 170 8.82 9.09 10.60
N MET A 171 8.41 7.88 10.98
CA MET A 171 9.09 6.65 10.58
C MET A 171 8.91 6.31 9.09
N ARG A 172 7.79 6.67 8.45
CA ARG A 172 7.64 6.56 6.99
C ARG A 172 8.73 7.35 6.26
N SER A 173 8.89 8.61 6.62
CA SER A 173 9.90 9.49 6.02
C SER A 173 11.31 8.96 6.27
N GLU A 174 11.58 8.45 7.46
CA GLU A 174 12.88 7.94 7.86
C GLU A 174 13.25 6.65 7.11
N ILE A 175 12.36 5.68 7.02
CA ILE A 175 12.59 4.43 6.26
C ILE A 175 12.83 4.76 4.79
N ARG A 176 12.03 5.66 4.20
CA ARG A 176 12.22 6.06 2.80
C ARG A 176 13.56 6.78 2.59
N ARG A 177 13.96 7.68 3.51
CA ARG A 177 15.26 8.34 3.49
C ARG A 177 16.41 7.31 3.48
N ILE A 178 16.38 6.36 4.43
CA ILE A 178 17.41 5.34 4.56
C ILE A 178 17.48 4.45 3.30
N GLN A 179 16.33 4.05 2.76
CA GLN A 179 16.27 3.25 1.54
C GLN A 179 16.91 3.99 0.35
N ARG A 180 16.60 5.30 0.20
CA ARG A 180 17.20 6.13 -0.87
C ARG A 180 18.70 6.33 -0.68
N GLU A 181 19.15 6.64 0.54
CA GLU A 181 20.57 6.84 0.85
C GLU A 181 21.42 5.59 0.62
N THR A 182 20.85 4.43 0.92
CA THR A 182 21.54 3.14 0.74
C THR A 182 21.40 2.59 -0.68
N GLY A 183 20.40 3.03 -1.45
CA GLY A 183 20.09 2.49 -2.78
C GLY A 183 19.65 1.02 -2.75
N ILE A 184 19.22 0.52 -1.58
CA ILE A 184 18.84 -0.88 -1.41
C ILE A 184 17.48 -1.17 -2.07
N THR A 185 17.36 -2.30 -2.75
CA THR A 185 16.07 -2.80 -3.23
C THR A 185 15.23 -3.28 -2.06
N ALA A 186 13.97 -2.86 -1.99
CA ALA A 186 13.11 -3.17 -0.85
C ALA A 186 11.71 -3.66 -1.27
N ILE A 187 11.16 -4.57 -0.48
CA ILE A 187 9.75 -4.95 -0.54
C ILE A 187 9.10 -4.57 0.80
N LEU A 188 8.04 -3.77 0.73
CA LEU A 188 7.19 -3.41 1.86
C LEU A 188 5.89 -4.20 1.79
N VAL A 189 5.58 -4.97 2.81
CA VAL A 189 4.24 -5.53 3.02
C VAL A 189 3.48 -4.61 3.96
N THR A 190 2.31 -4.19 3.55
CA THR A 190 1.42 -3.37 4.37
C THR A 190 -0.04 -3.55 3.97
N HIS A 191 -0.94 -3.25 4.87
CA HIS A 191 -2.37 -3.06 4.60
C HIS A 191 -2.77 -1.57 4.61
N ASP A 192 -1.83 -0.68 4.97
CA ASP A 192 -2.04 0.77 4.98
C ASP A 192 -1.71 1.37 3.60
N GLN A 193 -2.75 1.86 2.91
CA GLN A 193 -2.60 2.49 1.61
C GLN A 193 -1.72 3.75 1.66
N VAL A 194 -1.71 4.49 2.78
CA VAL A 194 -0.90 5.72 2.91
C VAL A 194 0.59 5.37 2.97
N GLU A 195 0.95 4.26 3.62
CA GLU A 195 2.32 3.76 3.60
C GLU A 195 2.77 3.42 2.17
N ALA A 196 1.98 2.60 1.46
CA ALA A 196 2.28 2.20 0.09
C ALA A 196 2.39 3.41 -0.84
N MET A 197 1.42 4.34 -0.78
CA MET A 197 1.36 5.54 -1.64
C MET A 197 2.50 6.54 -1.37
N SER A 198 2.94 6.68 -0.10
CA SER A 198 3.93 7.70 0.28
C SER A 198 5.38 7.22 0.26
N MET A 199 5.61 5.92 0.42
CA MET A 199 6.97 5.39 0.59
C MET A 199 7.50 4.68 -0.65
N CYS A 200 6.64 4.08 -1.49
CA CYS A 200 7.07 3.16 -2.53
C CYS A 200 7.13 3.79 -3.92
N ASP A 201 8.00 3.28 -4.76
CA ASP A 201 8.13 3.69 -6.16
C ASP A 201 7.02 3.05 -7.01
N ARG A 202 6.66 1.79 -6.69
CA ARG A 202 5.52 1.09 -7.27
C ARG A 202 4.75 0.33 -6.20
N ILE A 203 3.48 0.05 -6.51
CA ILE A 203 2.56 -0.71 -5.66
C ILE A 203 2.06 -1.90 -6.48
N ALA A 204 2.12 -3.10 -5.91
CA ALA A 204 1.45 -4.29 -6.41
C ALA A 204 0.23 -4.56 -5.51
N ILE A 205 -0.98 -4.35 -6.05
CA ILE A 205 -2.22 -4.70 -5.33
C ILE A 205 -2.51 -6.18 -5.55
N MET A 206 -2.63 -6.89 -4.43
CA MET A 206 -2.91 -8.33 -4.39
C MET A 206 -4.35 -8.61 -3.96
N LYS A 207 -4.96 -9.60 -4.60
CA LYS A 207 -6.25 -10.18 -4.22
C LYS A 207 -6.21 -11.69 -4.44
N GLU A 208 -6.60 -12.46 -3.44
CA GLU A 208 -6.75 -13.93 -3.53
C GLU A 208 -5.54 -14.66 -4.15
N GLY A 209 -4.32 -14.23 -3.80
CA GLY A 209 -3.08 -14.85 -4.28
C GLY A 209 -2.56 -14.32 -5.62
N GLU A 210 -3.29 -13.43 -6.27
CA GLU A 210 -2.93 -12.84 -7.55
C GLU A 210 -2.58 -11.36 -7.44
N ILE A 211 -1.77 -10.87 -8.37
CA ILE A 211 -1.50 -9.44 -8.54
C ILE A 211 -2.54 -8.88 -9.51
N VAL A 212 -3.39 -7.98 -9.01
CA VAL A 212 -4.46 -7.35 -9.82
C VAL A 212 -3.91 -6.20 -10.67
N GLN A 213 -2.99 -5.41 -10.09
CA GLN A 213 -2.36 -4.29 -10.80
C GLN A 213 -1.00 -3.97 -10.15
N ILE A 214 -0.02 -3.62 -10.99
CA ILE A 214 1.25 -3.00 -10.55
C ILE A 214 1.37 -1.66 -11.27
N ALA A 215 1.57 -0.59 -10.51
CA ALA A 215 1.73 0.76 -11.06
C ALA A 215 2.45 1.68 -10.05
N THR A 216 2.84 2.86 -10.49
CA THR A 216 3.25 3.95 -9.58
C THR A 216 2.07 4.38 -8.70
N PRO A 217 2.29 4.98 -7.53
CA PRO A 217 1.20 5.49 -6.69
C PRO A 217 0.20 6.39 -7.43
N ALA A 218 0.70 7.32 -8.25
CA ALA A 218 -0.14 8.24 -9.01
C ALA A 218 -1.00 7.51 -10.07
N GLU A 219 -0.41 6.61 -10.84
CA GLU A 219 -1.14 5.79 -11.82
C GLU A 219 -2.16 4.88 -11.14
N MET A 220 -1.79 4.25 -10.02
CA MET A 220 -2.66 3.35 -9.27
C MET A 220 -3.94 4.05 -8.79
N TYR A 221 -3.83 5.32 -8.39
CA TYR A 221 -4.95 6.13 -7.91
C TYR A 221 -5.79 6.71 -9.06
N ASN A 222 -5.13 7.24 -10.11
CA ASN A 222 -5.77 7.97 -11.19
C ASN A 222 -6.20 7.09 -12.37
N ASP A 223 -5.62 5.90 -12.53
CA ASP A 223 -5.93 4.95 -13.61
C ASP A 223 -6.09 3.51 -13.07
N PRO A 224 -7.04 3.28 -12.14
CA PRO A 224 -7.32 1.94 -11.64
C PRO A 224 -7.87 1.06 -12.76
N LYS A 225 -7.28 -0.10 -12.98
CA LYS A 225 -7.69 -1.04 -14.05
C LYS A 225 -8.93 -1.86 -13.71
N THR A 226 -9.32 -1.86 -12.44
CA THR A 226 -10.52 -2.56 -11.97
C THR A 226 -11.25 -1.75 -10.89
N ALA A 227 -12.55 -2.00 -10.75
CA ALA A 227 -13.36 -1.44 -9.66
C ALA A 227 -12.81 -1.87 -8.28
N PHE A 228 -12.23 -3.08 -8.18
CA PHE A 228 -11.58 -3.53 -6.96
C PHE A 228 -10.43 -2.60 -6.57
N VAL A 229 -9.52 -2.28 -7.50
CA VAL A 229 -8.39 -1.36 -7.24
C VAL A 229 -8.89 0.03 -6.91
N ALA A 230 -9.88 0.56 -7.66
CA ALA A 230 -10.49 1.85 -7.41
C ALA A 230 -11.11 1.95 -6.00
N GLY A 231 -11.85 0.90 -5.60
CA GLY A 231 -12.51 0.83 -4.29
C GLY A 231 -11.57 0.53 -3.13
N PHE A 232 -10.41 -0.08 -3.40
CA PHE A 232 -9.42 -0.39 -2.38
C PHE A 232 -8.60 0.85 -1.97
N LEU A 233 -8.44 1.81 -2.89
CA LEU A 233 -7.66 3.03 -2.67
C LEU A 233 -8.56 4.25 -2.47
N GLY A 234 -8.17 5.09 -1.53
CA GLY A 234 -8.88 6.30 -1.13
C GLY A 234 -9.50 6.17 0.25
N ASN A 235 -9.44 7.25 1.02
CA ASN A 235 -10.10 7.39 2.32
C ASN A 235 -10.68 8.80 2.45
N PRO A 236 -12.00 8.91 2.37
CA PRO A 236 -13.01 7.87 2.15
C PRO A 236 -12.90 7.16 0.78
N PRO A 237 -13.50 5.94 0.65
CA PRO A 237 -13.44 5.20 -0.59
C PRO A 237 -14.31 5.84 -1.69
N ILE A 238 -14.02 5.48 -2.94
CA ILE A 238 -14.82 5.82 -4.11
C ILE A 238 -16.26 5.30 -3.97
N THR A 239 -17.24 6.07 -4.44
CA THR A 239 -18.63 5.61 -4.55
C THR A 239 -18.89 5.02 -5.95
N PHE A 240 -19.55 3.88 -5.99
CA PHE A 240 -19.94 3.23 -7.24
C PHE A 240 -21.44 3.40 -7.52
N LEU A 241 -21.75 4.01 -8.67
CA LEU A 241 -23.08 4.18 -9.21
C LEU A 241 -23.33 3.08 -10.25
N ARG A 242 -24.35 2.27 -10.06
CA ARG A 242 -24.73 1.21 -11.02
C ARG A 242 -25.87 1.69 -11.90
N GLY A 243 -25.74 1.48 -13.21
CA GLY A 243 -26.76 1.93 -14.17
C GLY A 243 -26.61 1.25 -15.52
N VAL A 244 -27.28 1.83 -16.49
CA VAL A 244 -27.28 1.34 -17.88
C VAL A 244 -27.06 2.52 -18.84
N LEU A 245 -26.49 2.25 -20.01
CA LEU A 245 -26.47 3.23 -21.09
C LEU A 245 -27.87 3.24 -21.75
N ASP A 246 -28.53 4.41 -21.70
CA ASP A 246 -29.83 4.65 -22.34
C ASP A 246 -29.81 5.98 -23.10
N LYS A 247 -30.09 5.94 -24.41
CA LYS A 247 -30.07 7.11 -25.30
C LYS A 247 -28.81 7.96 -25.20
N GLY A 248 -27.65 7.28 -25.22
CA GLY A 248 -26.33 7.91 -25.18
C GLY A 248 -25.92 8.48 -23.84
N ALA A 249 -26.65 8.26 -22.76
CA ALA A 249 -26.31 8.68 -21.42
C ALA A 249 -26.37 7.52 -20.42
N PHE A 250 -25.50 7.55 -19.42
CA PHE A 250 -25.62 6.66 -18.27
C PHE A 250 -26.82 7.08 -17.42
N THR A 251 -27.69 6.13 -17.11
CA THR A 251 -28.89 6.33 -16.29
C THR A 251 -28.90 5.36 -15.12
N ILE A 252 -29.30 5.87 -13.95
CA ILE A 252 -29.50 5.04 -12.76
C ILE A 252 -31.00 4.64 -12.74
N PRO A 253 -31.33 3.33 -12.67
CA PRO A 253 -32.72 2.87 -12.59
C PRO A 253 -33.47 3.56 -11.44
N GLU A 254 -34.72 3.90 -11.69
CA GLU A 254 -35.63 4.54 -10.72
C GLU A 254 -35.17 5.93 -10.22
N SER A 255 -34.25 6.56 -10.93
CA SER A 255 -33.78 7.94 -10.64
C SER A 255 -33.86 8.81 -11.90
N GLU A 256 -33.89 10.14 -11.71
CA GLU A 256 -33.83 11.12 -12.80
C GLU A 256 -32.39 11.42 -13.24
N ILE A 257 -31.39 10.72 -12.66
CA ILE A 257 -29.99 10.99 -12.87
C ILE A 257 -29.56 10.48 -14.25
N ARG A 258 -29.13 11.39 -15.09
CA ARG A 258 -28.54 11.12 -16.41
C ARG A 258 -27.17 11.77 -16.50
N MET A 259 -26.16 10.99 -16.84
CA MET A 259 -24.77 11.48 -16.95
C MET A 259 -24.20 11.12 -18.31
N PRO A 260 -23.56 12.08 -19.01
CA PRO A 260 -22.80 11.74 -20.21
C PRO A 260 -21.64 10.81 -19.84
N LEU A 261 -21.36 9.84 -20.70
CA LEU A 261 -20.11 9.08 -20.58
C LEU A 261 -18.95 9.88 -21.17
N PRO A 262 -17.71 9.65 -20.68
CA PRO A 262 -16.52 10.19 -21.35
C PRO A 262 -16.47 9.73 -22.82
N ASP A 263 -16.04 10.61 -23.73
CA ASP A 263 -15.95 10.34 -25.18
C ASP A 263 -15.06 9.13 -25.51
N THR A 264 -14.18 8.74 -24.59
CA THR A 264 -13.30 7.58 -24.71
C THR A 264 -14.00 6.25 -24.53
N VAL A 265 -15.24 6.24 -24.00
CA VAL A 265 -16.00 5.03 -23.68
C VAL A 265 -17.05 4.78 -24.76
N ALA A 266 -16.80 3.80 -25.63
CA ALA A 266 -17.72 3.36 -26.68
C ALA A 266 -18.35 2.02 -26.30
N VAL A 267 -19.62 2.03 -25.91
CA VAL A 267 -20.38 0.84 -25.53
C VAL A 267 -21.77 0.86 -26.17
N ALA A 268 -22.39 -0.31 -26.35
CA ALA A 268 -23.71 -0.42 -26.96
C ALA A 268 -24.84 0.03 -26.01
N GLU A 269 -25.94 0.51 -26.57
CA GLU A 269 -27.15 0.80 -25.81
C GLU A 269 -27.60 -0.41 -24.97
N GLY A 270 -28.11 -0.14 -23.79
CA GLY A 270 -28.55 -1.17 -22.84
C GLY A 270 -27.40 -1.84 -22.05
N THR A 271 -26.15 -1.46 -22.32
CA THR A 271 -25.01 -2.01 -21.56
C THR A 271 -25.08 -1.59 -20.10
N LYS A 272 -24.95 -2.57 -19.19
CA LYS A 272 -24.83 -2.33 -17.75
C LYS A 272 -23.44 -1.81 -17.44
N LEU A 273 -23.38 -0.72 -16.71
CA LEU A 273 -22.14 -0.03 -16.36
C LEU A 273 -22.11 0.28 -14.86
N MET A 274 -20.89 0.50 -14.39
CA MET A 274 -20.65 1.02 -13.05
C MET A 274 -19.74 2.24 -13.17
N LEU A 275 -20.23 3.39 -12.70
CA LEU A 275 -19.43 4.62 -12.61
C LEU A 275 -18.83 4.76 -11.23
N GLY A 276 -17.54 5.00 -11.14
CA GLY A 276 -16.84 5.33 -9.90
C GLY A 276 -16.64 6.83 -9.78
N VAL A 277 -17.07 7.40 -8.68
CA VAL A 277 -16.88 8.83 -8.35
C VAL A 277 -16.13 8.93 -7.03
N ARG A 278 -14.94 9.55 -7.06
CA ARG A 278 -14.18 9.82 -5.84
C ARG A 278 -14.78 11.00 -5.08
N PRO A 279 -14.69 11.02 -3.74
CA PRO A 279 -15.27 12.09 -2.93
C PRO A 279 -14.81 13.50 -3.31
N GLU A 280 -13.58 13.69 -3.75
CA GLU A 280 -13.02 14.96 -4.20
C GLU A 280 -13.55 15.43 -5.56
N HIS A 281 -14.17 14.55 -6.34
CA HIS A 281 -14.78 14.85 -7.65
C HIS A 281 -16.29 15.10 -7.59
N PHE A 282 -16.88 15.02 -6.40
CA PHE A 282 -18.26 15.45 -6.17
C PHE A 282 -18.26 16.78 -5.41
N THR A 283 -18.44 17.88 -6.12
CA THR A 283 -18.16 19.24 -5.62
C THR A 283 -19.23 20.24 -6.09
N PRO A 284 -19.32 21.43 -5.49
CA PRO A 284 -20.18 22.51 -6.01
C PRO A 284 -19.81 23.01 -7.41
N ALA A 285 -18.60 22.72 -7.90
CA ALA A 285 -18.03 23.26 -9.13
C ALA A 285 -17.86 22.23 -10.25
N GLY A 286 -18.49 21.05 -10.16
CA GLY A 286 -18.49 20.05 -11.22
C GLY A 286 -19.33 20.47 -12.43
N ASP A 287 -19.29 19.69 -13.50
CA ASP A 287 -19.99 19.93 -14.77
C ASP A 287 -21.26 19.07 -14.96
N ILE A 288 -21.40 17.98 -14.17
CA ILE A 288 -22.59 17.13 -14.20
C ILE A 288 -23.41 17.39 -12.94
N ALA A 289 -24.46 18.21 -13.05
CA ALA A 289 -25.30 18.55 -11.91
C ALA A 289 -26.07 17.34 -11.39
N VAL A 290 -25.97 17.09 -10.09
CA VAL A 290 -26.66 15.99 -9.38
C VAL A 290 -27.20 16.52 -8.04
N PRO A 291 -28.42 17.10 -8.07
CA PRO A 291 -29.02 17.66 -6.86
C PRO A 291 -29.30 16.58 -5.84
N GLY A 292 -29.18 16.92 -4.56
CA GLY A 292 -29.40 15.96 -3.48
C GLY A 292 -29.57 16.63 -2.14
N LYS A 293 -29.82 15.82 -1.12
CA LYS A 293 -30.00 16.23 0.26
C LYS A 293 -28.86 15.75 1.13
N VAL A 294 -28.26 16.65 1.94
CA VAL A 294 -27.22 16.29 2.90
C VAL A 294 -27.83 15.44 4.02
N THR A 295 -27.34 14.20 4.13
CA THR A 295 -27.79 13.25 5.18
C THR A 295 -26.78 13.08 6.31
N PHE A 296 -25.52 13.42 6.06
CA PHE A 296 -24.44 13.38 7.04
C PHE A 296 -23.44 14.52 6.77
N ALA A 297 -22.91 15.12 7.84
CA ALA A 297 -21.87 16.13 7.78
C ALA A 297 -20.92 15.95 8.97
N GLU A 298 -19.62 15.85 8.70
CA GLU A 298 -18.57 15.71 9.71
C GLU A 298 -17.41 16.66 9.39
N THR A 299 -17.00 17.44 10.36
CA THR A 299 -15.84 18.34 10.24
C THR A 299 -14.57 17.61 10.70
N GLN A 300 -13.59 17.48 9.82
CA GLN A 300 -12.31 16.81 10.07
C GLN A 300 -11.14 17.81 10.20
N GLY A 301 -11.42 18.99 10.72
CA GLY A 301 -10.45 20.06 10.95
C GLY A 301 -10.26 20.96 9.74
N ARG A 302 -9.54 20.52 8.71
CA ARG A 302 -9.29 21.31 7.47
C ARG A 302 -10.29 21.03 6.34
N GLU A 303 -11.10 20.00 6.47
CA GLU A 303 -12.07 19.57 5.47
C GLU A 303 -13.34 19.03 6.15
N ASN A 304 -14.45 19.09 5.43
CA ASN A 304 -15.72 18.51 5.81
C ASN A 304 -16.01 17.31 4.93
N LEU A 305 -16.49 16.23 5.54
CA LEU A 305 -17.03 15.05 4.88
C LEU A 305 -18.55 15.17 4.88
N TYR A 306 -19.16 14.99 3.70
CA TYR A 306 -20.61 14.98 3.51
C TYR A 306 -21.07 13.69 2.85
N ASP A 307 -22.19 13.15 3.30
CA ASP A 307 -22.96 12.18 2.54
C ASP A 307 -24.22 12.87 2.02
N VAL A 308 -24.40 12.82 0.70
CA VAL A 308 -25.51 13.46 -0.02
C VAL A 308 -26.35 12.37 -0.70
N LEU A 309 -27.60 12.28 -0.28
CA LEU A 309 -28.60 11.42 -0.93
C LEU A 309 -29.09 12.12 -2.19
N LEU A 310 -28.79 11.58 -3.35
CA LEU A 310 -29.23 12.14 -4.63
C LEU A 310 -30.73 11.96 -4.82
N SER A 311 -31.39 12.86 -5.55
CA SER A 311 -32.82 12.83 -5.82
C SER A 311 -33.21 11.52 -6.52
N GLY A 312 -34.00 10.66 -5.85
CA GLY A 312 -34.40 9.34 -6.34
C GLY A 312 -33.24 8.36 -6.59
N GLY A 313 -32.08 8.57 -5.96
CA GLY A 313 -30.88 7.82 -6.29
C GLY A 313 -30.02 7.42 -5.10
N PRO A 314 -28.78 7.03 -5.36
CA PRO A 314 -27.83 6.56 -4.38
C PRO A 314 -27.26 7.71 -3.54
N LEU A 315 -26.55 7.32 -2.47
CA LEU A 315 -25.80 8.22 -1.63
C LEU A 315 -24.40 8.44 -2.26
N LEU A 316 -24.02 9.70 -2.43
CA LEU A 316 -22.68 10.11 -2.83
C LEU A 316 -21.96 10.73 -1.66
N ARG A 317 -20.68 10.42 -1.54
CA ARG A 317 -19.78 11.02 -0.56
C ARG A 317 -18.96 12.12 -1.19
N SER A 318 -18.78 13.22 -0.46
CA SER A 318 -17.98 14.37 -0.88
C SER A 318 -17.03 14.81 0.22
N ILE A 319 -15.84 15.25 -0.17
CA ILE A 319 -14.89 15.98 0.68
C ILE A 319 -14.80 17.41 0.15
N GLN A 320 -15.04 18.38 1.03
CA GLN A 320 -14.99 19.79 0.70
C GLN A 320 -14.12 20.55 1.71
N PRO A 321 -13.51 21.68 1.34
CA PRO A 321 -12.92 22.59 2.30
C PRO A 321 -13.95 22.95 3.40
N VAL A 322 -13.46 23.24 4.60
CA VAL A 322 -14.35 23.57 5.74
C VAL A 322 -15.33 24.66 5.37
N ARG A 323 -16.62 24.37 5.52
CA ARG A 323 -17.76 25.25 5.31
C ARG A 323 -18.70 25.12 6.49
N ASN A 324 -19.21 26.26 6.96
CA ASN A 324 -20.13 26.31 8.11
C ASN A 324 -21.58 26.63 7.70
N ASP A 325 -21.81 26.74 6.38
CA ASP A 325 -23.09 27.13 5.79
C ASP A 325 -23.91 25.94 5.24
N ILE A 326 -23.40 24.71 5.40
CA ILE A 326 -24.06 23.47 4.96
C ILE A 326 -24.31 22.56 6.15
N HIS A 327 -25.57 22.16 6.36
CA HIS A 327 -26.02 21.35 7.46
C HIS A 327 -26.75 20.10 7.00
N VAL A 328 -26.87 19.13 7.89
CA VAL A 328 -27.73 17.95 7.65
C VAL A 328 -29.16 18.40 7.43
N GLY A 329 -29.76 17.93 6.34
CA GLY A 329 -31.10 18.28 5.91
C GLY A 329 -31.17 19.34 4.81
N ASP A 330 -30.07 20.01 4.50
CA ASP A 330 -30.02 21.00 3.43
C ASP A 330 -30.08 20.35 2.05
N ASP A 331 -30.78 20.98 1.12
CA ASP A 331 -30.75 20.63 -0.30
C ASP A 331 -29.53 21.30 -0.94
N VAL A 332 -28.74 20.54 -1.65
CA VAL A 332 -27.51 21.00 -2.31
C VAL A 332 -27.59 20.74 -3.81
N PHE A 333 -27.08 21.68 -4.58
CA PHE A 333 -26.97 21.60 -6.06
C PHE A 333 -25.50 21.39 -6.41
N TRP A 334 -25.00 20.22 -6.06
CA TRP A 334 -23.61 19.87 -6.37
C TRP A 334 -23.52 19.13 -7.70
N ALA A 335 -22.29 18.94 -8.16
CA ALA A 335 -22.03 18.33 -9.45
C ALA A 335 -20.85 17.37 -9.37
N ILE A 336 -20.80 16.43 -10.29
CA ILE A 336 -19.66 15.55 -10.48
C ILE A 336 -18.73 16.19 -11.53
N ASP A 337 -17.42 16.19 -11.28
CA ASP A 337 -16.41 16.50 -12.29
C ASP A 337 -16.27 15.30 -13.23
N SER A 338 -16.70 15.44 -14.48
CA SER A 338 -16.71 14.37 -15.48
C SER A 338 -15.32 13.78 -15.72
N ARG A 339 -14.25 14.57 -15.56
CA ARG A 339 -12.85 14.13 -15.71
C ARG A 339 -12.40 13.15 -14.63
N GLY A 340 -13.07 13.17 -13.47
CA GLY A 340 -12.82 12.27 -12.34
C GLY A 340 -13.70 11.03 -12.29
N VAL A 341 -14.53 10.81 -13.33
CA VAL A 341 -15.41 9.63 -13.41
C VAL A 341 -14.65 8.44 -13.99
N PHE A 342 -14.69 7.33 -13.29
CA PHE A 342 -14.19 6.05 -13.78
C PHE A 342 -15.35 5.18 -14.27
N VAL A 343 -15.23 4.63 -15.48
CA VAL A 343 -16.25 3.76 -16.05
C VAL A 343 -15.77 2.32 -16.05
N PHE A 344 -16.59 1.42 -15.53
CA PHE A 344 -16.32 -0.01 -15.47
C PHE A 344 -17.48 -0.80 -16.09
N ASP A 345 -17.16 -1.97 -16.65
CA ASP A 345 -18.17 -2.96 -17.04
C ASP A 345 -18.84 -3.62 -15.82
N GLU A 346 -19.80 -4.51 -16.05
CA GLU A 346 -20.48 -5.24 -14.98
C GLU A 346 -19.56 -6.18 -14.19
N ASN A 347 -18.41 -6.58 -14.77
CA ASN A 347 -17.40 -7.41 -14.13
C ASN A 347 -16.36 -6.57 -13.36
N GLY A 348 -16.48 -5.25 -13.39
CA GLY A 348 -15.57 -4.31 -12.73
C GLY A 348 -14.28 -4.08 -13.50
N ARG A 349 -14.18 -4.35 -14.80
CA ARG A 349 -13.04 -3.97 -15.63
C ARG A 349 -13.20 -2.54 -16.11
N ARG A 350 -12.12 -1.79 -16.11
CA ARG A 350 -12.07 -0.42 -16.63
C ARG A 350 -12.33 -0.40 -18.13
N LEU A 351 -13.18 0.55 -18.59
CA LEU A 351 -13.50 0.81 -19.99
C LEU A 351 -12.76 2.03 -20.53
#